data_c25bfdad1615a645e53c309c5840c375
#
_entry.id   c25bfdad1615a645e53c309c5840c375
#
_cell.length_a   1.000
_cell.length_b   1.000
_cell.length_c   1.000
_cell.angle_alpha   90.00
_cell.angle_beta   90.00
_cell.angle_gamma   90.00
#
_symmetry.space_group_name_H-M   'P 1'
#
loop_
_entity.id
_entity.type
_entity.pdbx_description
1 polymer ?
#
loop_
_entity_poly.entity_id
_entity_poly.type
_entity_poly.pdbx_seq_one_letter_code
_entity_poly.pdbx_strand_id
1 'polypeptide(L)'
;IFEQLHMLMTFEDTLMNMLLEPEAMQDLIDYICEYRLTYMQMIVENLHPDMIVSHDDWGSRSNLFFSLDTWRELFKEPYKKLYDYLHSENVIVMHHGDSYMEPLVEDMADIGVDIWQGVLNTNNIAAISEKVGDRMLLMGGVDSVIDRVDATEEEIRKETRRALDEYGKLKGFWPGITYGGPGTIYPEVGATIIDEINKYNMEHYGVAIY
;
A
#
# COMPACT_ATOMS: atom_id res chain seq x y z
N ILE A 1 12.54 1.20 0.87
CA ILE A 1 13.77 1.67 1.58
C ILE A 1 13.89 0.96 2.92
N PHE A 2 12.88 1.05 3.78
CA PHE A 2 12.93 0.45 5.12
C PHE A 2 13.15 -1.07 5.08
N GLU A 3 12.44 -1.80 4.22
CA GLU A 3 12.67 -3.24 4.07
C GLU A 3 14.08 -3.59 3.59
N GLN A 4 14.67 -2.76 2.73
CA GLN A 4 16.06 -2.97 2.32
C GLN A 4 17.04 -2.82 3.49
N LEU A 5 16.79 -1.87 4.40
CA LEU A 5 17.61 -1.71 5.59
C LEU A 5 17.60 -2.97 6.46
N HIS A 6 16.42 -3.49 6.78
CA HIS A 6 16.35 -4.68 7.64
C HIS A 6 16.75 -5.99 6.93
N MET A 7 16.77 -6.02 5.60
CA MET A 7 17.42 -7.10 4.85
C MET A 7 18.95 -7.04 4.94
N LEU A 8 19.52 -5.84 5.07
CA LEU A 8 20.96 -5.65 5.18
C LEU A 8 21.51 -5.90 6.59
N MET A 9 20.75 -5.52 7.64
CA MET A 9 21.26 -5.53 9.01
C MET A 9 20.34 -6.18 10.06
N THR A 10 19.29 -6.85 9.71
CA THR A 10 18.19 -7.35 10.55
C THR A 10 17.16 -6.29 10.92
N PHE A 11 15.96 -6.74 11.27
CA PHE A 11 14.86 -5.85 11.68
C PHE A 11 15.16 -5.12 12.99
N GLU A 12 15.68 -5.86 13.99
CA GLU A 12 16.00 -5.30 15.30
C GLU A 12 17.13 -4.28 15.23
N ASP A 13 18.23 -4.61 14.53
CA ASP A 13 19.36 -3.70 14.36
C ASP A 13 18.97 -2.44 13.58
N THR A 14 18.08 -2.56 12.59
CA THR A 14 17.56 -1.40 11.85
C THR A 14 16.85 -0.43 12.79
N LEU A 15 15.90 -0.92 13.58
CA LEU A 15 15.16 -0.07 14.52
C LEU A 15 16.04 0.53 15.61
N MET A 16 17.01 -0.25 16.11
CA MET A 16 17.97 0.24 17.10
C MET A 16 18.86 1.34 16.53
N ASN A 17 19.42 1.12 15.33
CA ASN A 17 20.36 2.06 14.73
C ASN A 17 19.68 3.37 14.30
N MET A 18 18.40 3.35 13.92
CA MET A 18 17.62 4.56 13.69
C MET A 18 17.60 5.50 14.91
N LEU A 19 17.72 4.94 16.12
CA LEU A 19 17.74 5.70 17.37
C LEU A 19 19.15 6.00 17.88
N LEU A 20 20.08 5.07 17.70
CA LEU A 20 21.44 5.15 18.26
C LEU A 20 22.43 5.82 17.31
N GLU A 21 22.27 5.64 16.01
CA GLU A 21 23.16 6.11 14.95
C GLU A 21 22.39 6.81 13.81
N PRO A 22 21.54 7.82 14.11
CA PRO A 22 20.63 8.40 13.12
C PRO A 22 21.35 9.02 11.92
N GLU A 23 22.53 9.63 12.12
CA GLU A 23 23.31 10.22 11.02
C GLU A 23 23.81 9.14 10.05
N ALA A 24 24.36 8.03 10.56
CA ALA A 24 24.80 6.92 9.73
C ALA A 24 23.64 6.21 9.02
N MET A 25 22.49 6.13 9.69
CA MET A 25 21.27 5.60 9.06
C MET A 25 20.77 6.52 7.96
N GLN A 26 20.82 7.84 8.13
CA GLN A 26 20.47 8.78 7.08
C GLN A 26 21.38 8.65 5.87
N ASP A 27 22.69 8.56 6.07
CA ASP A 27 23.66 8.36 4.98
C ASP A 27 23.35 7.07 4.19
N LEU A 28 23.00 5.99 4.89
CA LEU A 28 22.62 4.72 4.25
C LEU A 28 21.30 4.83 3.51
N ILE A 29 20.30 5.48 4.09
CA ILE A 29 18.99 5.74 3.48
C ILE A 29 19.15 6.56 2.19
N ASP A 30 19.97 7.61 2.23
CA ASP A 30 20.25 8.45 1.08
C ASP A 30 20.97 7.65 -0.02
N TYR A 31 21.92 6.80 0.33
CA TYR A 31 22.57 5.91 -0.63
C TYR A 31 21.57 4.94 -1.29
N ILE A 32 20.69 4.33 -0.52
CA ILE A 32 19.63 3.44 -1.05
C ILE A 32 18.67 4.24 -1.93
N CYS A 33 18.32 5.45 -1.54
CA CYS A 33 17.45 6.34 -2.32
C CYS A 33 18.06 6.65 -3.69
N GLU A 34 19.33 7.03 -3.76
CA GLU A 34 20.02 7.28 -5.03
C GLU A 34 20.10 6.04 -5.92
N TYR A 35 20.39 4.88 -5.33
CA TYR A 35 20.35 3.61 -6.05
C TYR A 35 18.96 3.33 -6.63
N ARG A 36 17.90 3.50 -5.83
CA ARG A 36 16.51 3.29 -6.28
C ARG A 36 16.11 4.30 -7.37
N LEU A 37 16.51 5.55 -7.22
CA LEU A 37 16.25 6.57 -8.24
C LEU A 37 16.87 6.19 -9.58
N THR A 38 18.15 5.79 -9.58
CA THR A 38 18.83 5.32 -10.79
C THR A 38 18.13 4.12 -11.41
N TYR A 39 17.70 3.17 -10.58
CA TYR A 39 16.96 2.00 -11.02
C TYR A 39 15.59 2.36 -11.62
N MET A 40 14.84 3.27 -10.98
CA MET A 40 13.56 3.79 -11.50
C MET A 40 13.74 4.50 -12.83
N GLN A 41 14.80 5.32 -12.98
CA GLN A 41 15.14 5.97 -14.25
C GLN A 41 15.34 4.95 -15.37
N MET A 42 16.11 3.89 -15.11
CA MET A 42 16.31 2.82 -16.09
C MET A 42 15.00 2.10 -16.47
N ILE A 43 14.09 1.88 -15.52
CA ILE A 43 12.77 1.28 -15.79
C ILE A 43 11.94 2.22 -16.67
N VAL A 44 11.81 3.48 -16.28
CA VAL A 44 11.00 4.47 -17.01
C VAL A 44 11.52 4.65 -18.44
N GLU A 45 12.83 4.84 -18.61
CA GLU A 45 13.47 5.08 -19.91
C GLU A 45 13.34 3.88 -20.87
N ASN A 46 13.35 2.64 -20.35
CA ASN A 46 13.39 1.45 -21.21
C ASN A 46 12.06 0.73 -21.35
N LEU A 47 11.18 0.83 -20.35
CA LEU A 47 9.91 0.11 -20.32
C LEU A 47 8.68 0.99 -20.47
N HIS A 48 8.81 2.31 -20.24
CA HIS A 48 7.73 3.30 -20.33
C HIS A 48 6.45 2.87 -19.59
N PRO A 49 6.53 2.56 -18.28
CA PRO A 49 5.37 2.10 -17.53
C PRO A 49 4.37 3.22 -17.29
N ASP A 50 3.08 2.91 -17.29
CA ASP A 50 2.03 3.84 -16.84
C ASP A 50 1.98 3.95 -15.31
N MET A 51 2.47 2.92 -14.59
CA MET A 51 2.44 2.83 -13.14
C MET A 51 3.64 2.03 -12.62
N ILE A 52 4.18 2.45 -11.47
CA ILE A 52 5.17 1.68 -10.70
C ILE A 52 4.59 1.34 -9.33
N VAL A 53 4.73 0.06 -8.93
CA VAL A 53 4.42 -0.41 -7.58
C VAL A 53 5.69 -0.31 -6.74
N SER A 54 5.63 0.50 -5.70
CA SER A 54 6.68 0.61 -4.67
C SER A 54 6.23 -0.12 -3.43
N HIS A 55 7.02 -1.07 -2.95
CA HIS A 55 6.70 -1.87 -1.77
C HIS A 55 7.56 -1.46 -0.59
N ASP A 56 6.92 -1.14 0.53
CA ASP A 56 7.58 -0.98 1.83
C ASP A 56 6.55 -0.94 2.97
N ASP A 57 6.68 -1.83 3.94
CA ASP A 57 5.83 -1.87 5.13
C ASP A 57 6.44 -1.05 6.26
N TRP A 58 5.69 -0.07 6.78
CA TRP A 58 6.14 0.80 7.88
C TRP A 58 5.49 0.47 9.22
N GLY A 59 4.73 -0.60 9.26
CA GLY A 59 4.01 -1.03 10.44
C GLY A 59 3.74 -2.51 10.48
N SER A 60 3.28 -2.94 11.64
CA SER A 60 2.67 -4.25 11.86
C SER A 60 1.18 -4.19 11.52
N ARG A 61 0.45 -5.25 11.79
CA ARG A 61 -1.02 -5.27 11.64
C ARG A 61 -1.74 -4.24 12.54
N SER A 62 -1.12 -3.74 13.60
CA SER A 62 -1.77 -2.90 14.61
C SER A 62 -1.07 -1.60 14.96
N ASN A 63 0.20 -1.45 14.63
CA ASN A 63 1.01 -0.29 14.99
C ASN A 63 2.10 -0.02 13.97
N LEU A 64 2.53 1.23 13.86
CA LEU A 64 3.78 1.58 13.18
C LEU A 64 4.98 0.94 13.89
N PHE A 65 6.04 0.65 13.14
CA PHE A 65 7.30 0.12 13.69
C PHE A 65 8.12 1.21 14.41
N PHE A 66 7.91 2.46 14.06
CA PHE A 66 8.61 3.63 14.60
C PHE A 66 7.66 4.82 14.71
N SER A 67 8.11 5.89 15.37
CA SER A 67 7.29 7.09 15.54
C SER A 67 7.07 7.84 14.21
N LEU A 68 6.00 8.65 14.14
CA LEU A 68 5.78 9.55 13.01
C LEU A 68 6.95 10.50 12.79
N ASP A 69 7.54 11.01 13.87
CA ASP A 69 8.66 11.93 13.79
C ASP A 69 9.89 11.23 13.19
N THR A 70 10.19 10.00 13.61
CA THR A 70 11.27 9.19 13.04
C THR A 70 11.03 8.91 11.55
N TRP A 71 9.78 8.59 11.15
CA TRP A 71 9.46 8.38 9.75
C TRP A 71 9.65 9.66 8.93
N ARG A 72 9.16 10.79 9.43
CA ARG A 72 9.28 12.10 8.76
C ARG A 72 10.74 12.55 8.63
N GLU A 73 11.53 12.32 9.67
CA GLU A 73 12.94 12.69 9.70
C GLU A 73 13.76 11.87 8.71
N LEU A 74 13.60 10.54 8.69
CA LEU A 74 14.47 9.64 7.93
C LEU A 74 13.94 9.31 6.53
N PHE A 75 12.62 9.20 6.34
CA PHE A 75 12.06 8.60 5.12
C PHE A 75 11.27 9.56 4.24
N LYS A 76 10.69 10.64 4.80
CA LYS A 76 9.77 11.50 4.03
C LYS A 76 10.43 12.08 2.79
N GLU A 77 11.57 12.74 2.92
CA GLU A 77 12.27 13.35 1.79
C GLU A 77 12.82 12.33 0.78
N PRO A 78 13.46 11.21 1.19
CA PRO A 78 13.83 10.14 0.29
C PRO A 78 12.67 9.58 -0.55
N TYR A 79 11.51 9.28 0.07
CA TYR A 79 10.36 8.81 -0.71
C TYR A 79 9.78 9.89 -1.62
N LYS A 80 9.68 11.12 -1.11
CA LYS A 80 9.22 12.25 -1.92
C LYS A 80 10.06 12.43 -3.17
N LYS A 81 11.38 12.36 -3.06
CA LYS A 81 12.31 12.45 -4.19
C LYS A 81 12.05 11.39 -5.25
N LEU A 82 11.81 10.14 -4.84
CA LEU A 82 11.53 9.02 -5.75
C LEU A 82 10.19 9.24 -6.47
N TYR A 83 9.16 9.63 -5.75
CA TYR A 83 7.81 9.77 -6.29
C TYR A 83 7.63 11.04 -7.11
N ASP A 84 8.28 12.15 -6.73
CA ASP A 84 8.34 13.36 -7.56
C ASP A 84 8.99 13.08 -8.94
N TYR A 85 10.04 12.24 -8.98
CA TYR A 85 10.62 11.81 -10.25
C TYR A 85 9.60 11.03 -11.10
N LEU A 86 8.92 10.03 -10.53
CA LEU A 86 7.90 9.25 -11.25
C LEU A 86 6.78 10.14 -11.78
N HIS A 87 6.29 11.09 -10.99
CA HIS A 87 5.28 12.06 -11.43
C HIS A 87 5.80 12.99 -12.54
N SER A 88 7.07 13.38 -12.51
CA SER A 88 7.66 14.20 -13.59
C SER A 88 7.67 13.48 -14.94
N GLU A 89 7.65 12.13 -14.92
CA GLU A 89 7.55 11.25 -16.08
C GLU A 89 6.10 10.80 -16.39
N ASN A 90 5.09 11.34 -15.69
CA ASN A 90 3.69 10.96 -15.76
C ASN A 90 3.41 9.49 -15.38
N VAL A 91 4.19 8.93 -14.48
CA VAL A 91 4.03 7.56 -13.96
C VAL A 91 3.23 7.58 -12.65
N ILE A 92 2.17 6.80 -12.59
CA ILE A 92 1.35 6.63 -11.37
C ILE A 92 2.15 5.89 -10.31
N VAL A 93 2.08 6.37 -9.07
CA VAL A 93 2.74 5.76 -7.91
C VAL A 93 1.74 4.93 -7.12
N MET A 94 1.86 3.60 -7.18
CA MET A 94 1.15 2.70 -6.27
C MET A 94 2.12 2.29 -5.16
N HIS A 95 1.80 2.65 -3.92
CA HIS A 95 2.55 2.17 -2.75
C HIS A 95 1.83 0.96 -2.14
N HIS A 96 2.53 -0.19 -2.13
CA HIS A 96 2.06 -1.36 -1.40
C HIS A 96 2.55 -1.31 0.06
N GLY A 97 1.61 -1.50 0.97
CA GLY A 97 1.87 -1.72 2.39
C GLY A 97 0.63 -2.30 3.05
N ASP A 98 0.72 -3.55 3.53
CA ASP A 98 -0.38 -4.28 4.16
C ASP A 98 -0.31 -4.23 5.68
N SER A 99 -0.12 -3.05 6.21
CA SER A 99 0.09 -2.78 7.62
C SER A 99 -0.82 -1.66 8.16
N TYR A 100 -0.74 -1.41 9.48
CA TYR A 100 -1.37 -0.27 10.10
C TYR A 100 -0.56 0.99 9.80
N MET A 101 -1.03 1.80 8.87
CA MET A 101 -0.36 3.04 8.44
C MET A 101 -1.28 4.27 8.52
N GLU A 102 -2.46 4.15 9.16
CA GLU A 102 -3.42 5.24 9.31
C GLU A 102 -2.77 6.57 9.78
N PRO A 103 -1.82 6.59 10.75
CA PRO A 103 -1.20 7.86 11.17
C PRO A 103 -0.33 8.53 10.10
N LEU A 104 0.13 7.78 9.09
CA LEU A 104 1.00 8.26 8.00
C LEU A 104 0.22 8.73 6.76
N VAL A 105 -1.09 8.58 6.73
CA VAL A 105 -1.88 8.72 5.50
C VAL A 105 -1.75 10.10 4.84
N GLU A 106 -1.66 11.18 5.63
CA GLU A 106 -1.47 12.52 5.10
C GLU A 106 -0.06 12.71 4.54
N ASP A 107 0.95 12.18 5.24
CA ASP A 107 2.33 12.15 4.75
C ASP A 107 2.47 11.32 3.48
N MET A 108 1.77 10.18 3.36
CA MET A 108 1.74 9.36 2.14
C MET A 108 1.20 10.16 0.94
N ALA A 109 0.09 10.88 1.13
CA ALA A 109 -0.45 11.74 0.11
C ALA A 109 0.49 12.93 -0.23
N ASP A 110 1.20 13.48 0.76
CA ASP A 110 2.13 14.58 0.59
C ASP A 110 3.40 14.19 -0.17
N ILE A 111 3.88 12.96 0.00
CA ILE A 111 5.03 12.44 -0.77
C ILE A 111 4.65 11.96 -2.18
N GLY A 112 3.35 11.97 -2.52
CA GLY A 112 2.89 11.66 -3.87
C GLY A 112 2.49 10.21 -4.08
N VAL A 113 1.95 9.52 -3.08
CA VAL A 113 1.28 8.22 -3.29
C VAL A 113 -0.06 8.46 -3.96
N ASP A 114 -0.26 7.95 -5.17
CA ASP A 114 -1.54 8.02 -5.88
C ASP A 114 -2.49 6.91 -5.45
N ILE A 115 -1.95 5.72 -5.17
CA ILE A 115 -2.71 4.54 -4.77
C ILE A 115 -2.02 3.88 -3.58
N TRP A 116 -2.69 3.79 -2.44
CA TRP A 116 -2.26 2.91 -1.35
C TRP A 116 -2.93 1.53 -1.55
N GLN A 117 -2.15 0.56 -1.98
CA GLN A 117 -2.58 -0.82 -2.14
C GLN A 117 -2.18 -1.62 -0.89
N GLY A 118 -3.12 -2.37 -0.35
CA GLY A 118 -2.91 -3.16 0.85
C GLY A 118 -3.61 -2.59 2.10
N VAL A 119 -4.58 -1.69 1.93
CA VAL A 119 -5.27 -1.09 3.08
C VAL A 119 -6.02 -2.15 3.89
N LEU A 120 -5.47 -2.50 5.07
CA LEU A 120 -6.11 -3.43 5.99
C LEU A 120 -7.32 -2.78 6.69
N ASN A 121 -8.31 -3.61 7.03
CA ASN A 121 -9.47 -3.20 7.85
C ASN A 121 -9.15 -2.87 9.32
N THR A 122 -7.89 -3.01 9.74
CA THR A 122 -7.38 -2.51 11.02
C THR A 122 -7.14 -1.00 11.01
N ASN A 123 -7.05 -0.40 9.81
CA ASN A 123 -7.05 1.04 9.62
C ASN A 123 -8.50 1.57 9.57
N ASN A 124 -8.75 2.78 10.01
CA ASN A 124 -10.07 3.42 9.87
C ASN A 124 -10.24 3.95 8.44
N ILE A 125 -10.56 3.04 7.50
CA ILE A 125 -10.64 3.33 6.05
C ILE A 125 -11.59 4.50 5.76
N ALA A 126 -12.71 4.61 6.48
CA ALA A 126 -13.66 5.71 6.30
C ALA A 126 -13.04 7.06 6.66
N ALA A 127 -12.39 7.17 7.82
CA ALA A 127 -11.72 8.40 8.23
C ALA A 127 -10.54 8.75 7.32
N ILE A 128 -9.82 7.75 6.82
CA ILE A 128 -8.74 7.95 5.84
C ILE A 128 -9.30 8.51 4.53
N SER A 129 -10.38 7.92 4.00
CA SER A 129 -11.03 8.40 2.78
C SER A 129 -11.51 9.85 2.90
N GLU A 130 -12.04 10.27 4.06
CA GLU A 130 -12.41 11.67 4.31
C GLU A 130 -11.21 12.62 4.25
N LYS A 131 -10.03 12.18 4.72
CA LYS A 131 -8.82 13.01 4.75
C LYS A 131 -8.14 13.12 3.38
N VAL A 132 -8.04 12.02 2.65
CA VAL A 132 -7.17 11.92 1.46
C VAL A 132 -7.83 11.37 0.21
N GLY A 133 -9.12 11.02 0.25
CA GLY A 133 -9.82 10.38 -0.88
C GLY A 133 -9.88 11.21 -2.17
N ASP A 134 -9.52 12.50 -2.13
CA ASP A 134 -9.33 13.36 -3.30
C ASP A 134 -7.92 13.29 -3.88
N ARG A 135 -6.95 12.83 -3.10
CA ARG A 135 -5.54 12.85 -3.42
C ARG A 135 -4.94 11.46 -3.60
N MET A 136 -5.55 10.44 -2.99
CA MET A 136 -5.03 9.08 -2.96
C MET A 136 -6.18 8.08 -3.00
N LEU A 137 -6.07 7.09 -3.87
CA LEU A 137 -6.98 5.95 -3.93
C LEU A 137 -6.56 4.90 -2.90
N LEU A 138 -7.56 4.34 -2.19
CA LEU A 138 -7.37 3.29 -1.20
C LEU A 138 -7.79 1.95 -1.78
N MET A 139 -6.84 1.03 -1.98
CA MET A 139 -7.13 -0.29 -2.54
C MET A 139 -6.96 -1.37 -1.47
N GLY A 140 -8.05 -2.06 -1.12
CA GLY A 140 -8.02 -3.08 -0.07
C GLY A 140 -9.38 -3.30 0.60
N GLY A 141 -9.38 -3.41 1.92
CA GLY A 141 -10.58 -3.46 2.77
C GLY A 141 -11.22 -4.83 2.94
N VAL A 142 -10.96 -5.80 2.05
CA VAL A 142 -11.38 -7.19 2.21
C VAL A 142 -10.39 -7.89 3.14
N ASP A 143 -10.89 -8.51 4.23
CA ASP A 143 -10.02 -9.16 5.22
C ASP A 143 -9.39 -10.44 4.66
N SER A 144 -8.09 -10.52 4.75
CA SER A 144 -7.28 -11.66 4.31
C SER A 144 -7.57 -12.97 5.05
N VAL A 145 -8.32 -12.93 6.15
CA VAL A 145 -8.74 -14.15 6.89
C VAL A 145 -9.50 -15.15 6.01
N ILE A 146 -10.10 -14.71 4.92
CA ILE A 146 -10.79 -15.56 3.95
C ILE A 146 -9.87 -16.24 2.95
N ASP A 147 -8.61 -15.84 2.85
CA ASP A 147 -7.66 -16.43 1.91
C ASP A 147 -7.02 -17.68 2.50
N ARG A 148 -7.76 -18.76 2.52
CA ARG A 148 -7.34 -20.07 2.99
C ARG A 148 -7.98 -21.18 2.15
N VAL A 149 -7.31 -22.33 2.10
CA VAL A 149 -7.70 -23.47 1.27
C VAL A 149 -9.08 -24.07 1.61
N ASP A 150 -9.54 -23.88 2.83
CA ASP A 150 -10.82 -24.38 3.35
C ASP A 150 -11.91 -23.31 3.47
N ALA A 151 -11.65 -22.10 2.95
CA ALA A 151 -12.66 -21.05 2.92
C ALA A 151 -13.84 -21.46 2.03
N THR A 152 -15.04 -21.32 2.56
CA THR A 152 -16.25 -21.57 1.79
C THR A 152 -16.59 -20.38 0.90
N GLU A 153 -17.25 -20.64 -0.22
CA GLU A 153 -17.74 -19.56 -1.11
C GLU A 153 -18.62 -18.56 -0.36
N GLU A 154 -19.45 -19.04 0.59
CA GLU A 154 -20.32 -18.21 1.41
C GLU A 154 -19.51 -17.24 2.30
N GLU A 155 -18.45 -17.72 2.96
CA GLU A 155 -17.57 -16.89 3.79
C GLU A 155 -16.88 -15.81 2.96
N ILE A 156 -16.35 -16.18 1.79
CA ILE A 156 -15.68 -15.25 0.87
C ILE A 156 -16.64 -14.15 0.41
N ARG A 157 -17.82 -14.54 -0.07
CA ARG A 157 -18.85 -13.58 -0.52
C ARG A 157 -19.33 -12.67 0.60
N LYS A 158 -19.57 -13.22 1.78
CA LYS A 158 -20.01 -12.45 2.95
C LYS A 158 -19.00 -11.38 3.35
N GLU A 159 -17.70 -11.73 3.39
CA GLU A 159 -16.66 -10.77 3.72
C GLU A 159 -16.49 -9.71 2.62
N THR A 160 -16.48 -10.12 1.37
CA THR A 160 -16.42 -9.18 0.24
C THR A 160 -17.59 -8.21 0.26
N ARG A 161 -18.82 -8.71 0.51
CA ARG A 161 -20.03 -7.87 0.61
C ARG A 161 -19.94 -6.91 1.79
N ARG A 162 -19.43 -7.36 2.95
CA ARG A 162 -19.18 -6.48 4.10
C ARG A 162 -18.28 -5.29 3.71
N ALA A 163 -17.13 -5.58 3.07
CA ALA A 163 -16.22 -4.53 2.66
C ALA A 163 -16.86 -3.54 1.66
N LEU A 164 -17.67 -4.05 0.71
CA LEU A 164 -18.39 -3.22 -0.25
C LEU A 164 -19.48 -2.37 0.41
N ASP A 165 -20.24 -2.92 1.35
CA ASP A 165 -21.30 -2.19 2.06
C ASP A 165 -20.72 -1.09 2.96
N GLU A 166 -19.58 -1.35 3.60
CA GLU A 166 -18.89 -0.38 4.48
C GLU A 166 -18.13 0.69 3.70
N TYR A 167 -17.43 0.30 2.63
CA TYR A 167 -16.45 1.17 1.98
C TYR A 167 -16.78 1.52 0.53
N GLY A 168 -17.65 0.78 -0.14
CA GLY A 168 -17.91 0.91 -1.58
C GLY A 168 -18.46 2.28 -2.02
N LYS A 169 -18.98 3.09 -1.08
CA LYS A 169 -19.45 4.46 -1.32
C LYS A 169 -18.44 5.53 -0.96
N LEU A 170 -17.30 5.13 -0.38
CA LEU A 170 -16.25 6.07 0.00
C LEU A 170 -15.56 6.61 -1.25
N LYS A 171 -15.11 7.85 -1.15
CA LYS A 171 -14.35 8.50 -2.21
C LYS A 171 -12.96 7.87 -2.33
N GLY A 172 -12.56 7.56 -3.57
CA GLY A 172 -11.23 6.98 -3.80
C GLY A 172 -11.06 5.58 -3.20
N PHE A 173 -12.09 4.75 -3.14
CA PHE A 173 -11.97 3.39 -2.64
C PHE A 173 -12.08 2.36 -3.78
N TRP A 174 -11.15 1.40 -3.78
CA TRP A 174 -11.13 0.26 -4.70
C TRP A 174 -11.10 -1.03 -3.87
N PRO A 175 -12.17 -1.84 -3.90
CA PRO A 175 -12.27 -3.05 -3.11
C PRO A 175 -11.28 -4.11 -3.60
N GLY A 176 -10.62 -4.76 -2.67
CA GLY A 176 -9.68 -5.85 -2.95
C GLY A 176 -9.17 -6.50 -1.68
N ILE A 177 -8.54 -7.65 -1.85
CA ILE A 177 -7.79 -8.30 -0.80
C ILE A 177 -6.34 -7.83 -0.84
N THR A 178 -5.72 -7.75 0.33
CA THR A 178 -4.38 -7.20 0.48
C THR A 178 -3.35 -8.29 0.45
N TYR A 179 -2.86 -8.64 -0.74
CA TYR A 179 -1.69 -9.48 -0.85
C TYR A 179 -0.75 -9.03 -1.94
N GLY A 180 0.50 -9.41 -1.77
CA GLY A 180 1.62 -9.16 -2.64
C GLY A 180 1.45 -9.61 -4.07
N GLY A 181 2.24 -10.32 -4.71
CA GLY A 181 2.24 -10.61 -6.13
C GLY A 181 1.24 -11.68 -6.60
N PRO A 182 1.20 -11.92 -7.91
CA PRO A 182 0.38 -12.98 -8.50
C PRO A 182 0.67 -14.36 -7.90
N GLY A 183 -0.38 -15.12 -7.63
CA GLY A 183 -0.29 -16.47 -7.08
C GLY A 183 -0.17 -16.55 -5.55
N THR A 184 -0.26 -15.42 -4.85
CA THR A 184 -0.29 -15.39 -3.38
C THR A 184 -1.68 -15.62 -2.82
N ILE A 185 -2.72 -15.41 -3.61
CA ILE A 185 -4.13 -15.65 -3.25
C ILE A 185 -4.57 -16.98 -3.85
N TYR A 186 -5.33 -17.78 -3.10
CA TYR A 186 -5.94 -18.99 -3.67
C TYR A 186 -6.85 -18.61 -4.85
N PRO A 187 -6.71 -19.27 -6.02
CA PRO A 187 -7.42 -18.86 -7.23
C PRO A 187 -8.94 -18.80 -7.07
N GLU A 188 -9.51 -19.71 -6.32
CA GLU A 188 -10.94 -19.79 -6.04
C GLU A 188 -11.40 -18.60 -5.17
N VAL A 189 -10.58 -18.17 -4.22
CA VAL A 189 -10.85 -17.00 -3.38
C VAL A 189 -10.84 -15.74 -4.23
N GLY A 190 -9.80 -15.53 -5.03
CA GLY A 190 -9.70 -14.38 -5.93
C GLY A 190 -10.86 -14.29 -6.92
N ALA A 191 -11.20 -15.42 -7.56
CA ALA A 191 -12.32 -15.48 -8.50
C ALA A 191 -13.67 -15.17 -7.85
N THR A 192 -13.90 -15.67 -6.63
CA THR A 192 -15.14 -15.42 -5.87
C THR A 192 -15.26 -13.96 -5.43
N ILE A 193 -14.15 -13.33 -5.01
CA ILE A 193 -14.12 -11.89 -4.69
C ILE A 193 -14.50 -11.06 -5.91
N ILE A 194 -13.89 -11.31 -7.06
CA ILE A 194 -14.16 -10.59 -8.32
C ILE A 194 -15.64 -10.76 -8.74
N ASP A 195 -16.15 -11.98 -8.68
CA ASP A 195 -17.56 -12.25 -9.02
C ASP A 195 -18.52 -11.50 -8.08
N GLU A 196 -18.23 -11.45 -6.78
CA GLU A 196 -19.06 -10.72 -5.81
C GLU A 196 -19.00 -9.20 -6.00
N ILE A 197 -17.82 -8.66 -6.32
CA ILE A 197 -17.66 -7.23 -6.67
C ILE A 197 -18.50 -6.90 -7.91
N ASN A 198 -18.46 -7.75 -8.96
CA ASN A 198 -19.26 -7.54 -10.16
C ASN A 198 -20.77 -7.60 -9.89
N LYS A 199 -21.22 -8.53 -9.05
CA LYS A 199 -22.64 -8.60 -8.63
C LYS A 199 -23.06 -7.34 -7.90
N TYR A 200 -22.26 -6.89 -6.94
CA TYR A 200 -22.52 -5.65 -6.21
C TYR A 200 -22.62 -4.44 -7.15
N ASN A 201 -21.65 -4.32 -8.08
CA ASN A 201 -21.63 -3.23 -9.03
C ASN A 201 -22.84 -3.25 -9.98
N MET A 202 -23.25 -4.43 -10.44
CA MET A 202 -24.47 -4.58 -11.24
C MET A 202 -25.71 -4.19 -10.47
N GLU A 203 -25.82 -4.58 -9.19
CA GLU A 203 -26.96 -4.25 -8.31
C GLU A 203 -27.08 -2.76 -8.02
N HIS A 204 -25.95 -2.06 -7.82
CA HIS A 204 -25.92 -0.68 -7.33
C HIS A 204 -25.68 0.36 -8.42
N TYR A 205 -24.93 0.00 -9.47
CA TYR A 205 -24.47 0.93 -10.50
C TYR A 205 -24.82 0.49 -11.93
N GLY A 206 -25.34 -0.72 -12.12
CA GLY A 206 -25.73 -1.24 -13.44
C GLY A 206 -24.55 -1.59 -14.36
N VAL A 207 -23.33 -1.73 -13.82
CA VAL A 207 -22.11 -2.06 -14.58
C VAL A 207 -21.32 -3.17 -13.88
N ALA A 208 -20.64 -4.01 -14.67
CA ALA A 208 -19.57 -4.90 -14.18
C ALA A 208 -18.22 -4.30 -14.61
N ILE A 209 -17.21 -4.36 -13.74
CA ILE A 209 -15.92 -3.69 -13.94
C ILE A 209 -14.81 -4.69 -14.26
N TYR A 210 -14.97 -5.98 -13.88
CA TYR A 210 -13.98 -7.03 -14.08
C TYR A 210 -14.46 -8.12 -15.03
#